data_b4e975f5f50e86be2123a56216dc8060
#
_entry.id   b4e975f5f50e86be2123a56216dc8060
#
_cell.length_a   1.000
_cell.length_b   1.000
_cell.length_c   1.000
_cell.angle_alpha   90.00
_cell.angle_beta   90.00
_cell.angle_gamma   90.00
#
_symmetry.space_group_name_H-M   'P 1'
#
loop_
_entity.id
_entity.type
_entity.pdbx_description
1 polymer ?
#
loop_
_entity_poly.entity_id
_entity_poly.type
_entity_poly.pdbx_seq_one_letter_code
_entity_poly.pdbx_strand_id
1 'polypeptide(L)'
;MKYLSFILIISLYGYETIAQQGSFAPQFDMEGTTAMHSDSTAFRTWATGCVVERGLRQINLPDSGYATTGNANYAVGKPDAPLVVSLGDGGSATLTFNGEIFDGPGFDFAVFENGFGSGEFAFLELAFVEVSSDGLNFLRFPSVSEQQTENQLAAFSESDASLFDNLAGKYVAM
;
A
#
# COMPACT_ATOMS: atom_id res chain seq x y z
N MET A 1 -63.31 -35.49 11.98
CA MET A 1 -62.46 -34.37 12.39
C MET A 1 -61.02 -34.81 12.23
N LYS A 2 -60.31 -34.27 11.25
CA LYS A 2 -58.89 -34.57 10.98
C LYS A 2 -58.10 -33.35 11.48
N TYR A 3 -57.22 -33.50 12.45
CA TYR A 3 -56.34 -32.49 12.92
C TYR A 3 -55.13 -32.41 11.98
N LEU A 4 -54.91 -31.25 11.37
CA LEU A 4 -53.73 -30.94 10.55
C LEU A 4 -52.75 -30.11 11.46
N SER A 5 -51.61 -30.69 11.79
CA SER A 5 -50.58 -30.03 12.58
C SER A 5 -49.59 -29.38 11.61
N PHE A 6 -49.45 -28.02 11.61
CA PHE A 6 -48.43 -27.30 10.87
C PHE A 6 -47.18 -27.19 11.75
N ILE A 7 -46.08 -27.77 11.32
CA ILE A 7 -44.76 -27.53 11.91
C ILE A 7 -44.15 -26.39 11.12
N LEU A 8 -44.01 -25.21 11.78
CA LEU A 8 -43.27 -24.07 11.23
C LEU A 8 -41.78 -24.32 11.45
N ILE A 9 -41.06 -24.69 10.41
CA ILE A 9 -39.60 -24.75 10.42
C ILE A 9 -39.09 -23.33 10.16
N ILE A 10 -38.66 -22.63 11.23
CA ILE A 10 -37.93 -21.37 11.09
C ILE A 10 -36.49 -21.74 10.75
N SER A 11 -36.13 -21.63 9.47
CA SER A 11 -34.74 -21.67 9.03
C SER A 11 -34.09 -20.35 9.44
N LEU A 12 -33.30 -20.38 10.50
CA LEU A 12 -32.37 -19.29 10.85
C LEU A 12 -31.23 -19.31 9.81
N TYR A 13 -31.37 -18.56 8.74
CA TYR A 13 -30.23 -18.21 7.94
C TYR A 13 -29.40 -17.23 8.78
N GLY A 14 -28.26 -17.69 9.28
CA GLY A 14 -27.21 -16.82 9.77
C GLY A 14 -26.78 -15.95 8.60
N TYR A 15 -27.07 -14.66 8.69
CA TYR A 15 -26.38 -13.69 7.83
C TYR A 15 -24.93 -13.64 8.33
N GLU A 16 -24.06 -14.34 7.66
CA GLU A 16 -22.64 -14.01 7.74
C GLU A 16 -22.53 -12.59 7.18
N THR A 17 -22.18 -11.64 8.01
CA THR A 17 -21.75 -10.33 7.53
C THR A 17 -20.44 -10.58 6.81
N ILE A 18 -20.51 -10.75 5.49
CA ILE A 18 -19.32 -10.69 4.64
C ILE A 18 -18.78 -9.28 4.88
N ALA A 19 -17.61 -9.19 5.51
CA ALA A 19 -16.88 -7.92 5.55
C ALA A 19 -16.82 -7.42 4.10
N GLN A 20 -17.15 -6.15 3.89
CA GLN A 20 -17.17 -5.58 2.55
C GLN A 20 -15.74 -5.65 2.01
N GLN A 21 -15.49 -6.63 1.14
CA GLN A 21 -14.23 -6.74 0.43
C GLN A 21 -14.12 -5.51 -0.49
N GLY A 22 -12.97 -4.86 -0.50
CA GLY A 22 -12.71 -3.72 -1.37
C GLY A 22 -12.74 -4.12 -2.85
N SER A 23 -12.77 -3.10 -3.74
CA SER A 23 -12.95 -3.29 -5.18
C SER A 23 -11.64 -3.65 -5.91
N PHE A 24 -10.49 -3.57 -5.23
CA PHE A 24 -9.17 -3.70 -5.87
C PHE A 24 -8.45 -4.97 -5.45
N ALA A 25 -7.26 -5.19 -6.02
CA ALA A 25 -6.44 -6.36 -5.71
C ALA A 25 -6.14 -6.48 -4.21
N PRO A 26 -6.34 -7.68 -3.63
CA PRO A 26 -6.14 -7.92 -2.21
C PRO A 26 -4.65 -7.98 -1.83
N GLN A 27 -4.37 -8.17 -0.54
CA GLN A 27 -3.03 -8.26 0.03
C GLN A 27 -2.21 -9.38 -0.60
N PHE A 28 -0.90 -9.31 -0.43
CA PHE A 28 0.05 -10.35 -0.82
C PHE A 28 -0.39 -11.75 -0.30
N ASP A 29 -0.05 -12.80 -1.06
CA ASP A 29 -0.44 -14.20 -0.82
C ASP A 29 -1.95 -14.50 -0.87
N MET A 30 -2.78 -13.53 -1.23
CA MET A 30 -4.21 -13.76 -1.47
C MET A 30 -4.50 -13.96 -2.96
N GLU A 31 -5.53 -14.73 -3.26
CA GLU A 31 -5.98 -14.94 -4.65
C GLU A 31 -6.38 -13.60 -5.30
N GLY A 32 -5.84 -13.30 -6.47
CA GLY A 32 -6.09 -12.05 -7.19
C GLY A 32 -5.12 -10.92 -6.86
N THR A 33 -4.14 -11.14 -5.99
CA THR A 33 -3.08 -10.14 -5.72
C THR A 33 -2.28 -9.78 -6.97
N THR A 34 -1.85 -8.53 -7.06
CA THR A 34 -0.89 -8.05 -8.06
C THR A 34 0.48 -7.73 -7.44
N ALA A 35 0.68 -8.05 -6.17
CA ALA A 35 1.96 -7.90 -5.50
C ALA A 35 3.05 -8.76 -6.14
N MET A 36 4.27 -8.24 -6.19
CA MET A 36 5.43 -8.94 -6.74
C MET A 36 6.53 -9.03 -5.70
N HIS A 37 7.03 -10.24 -5.45
CA HIS A 37 8.17 -10.45 -4.56
C HIS A 37 9.43 -9.77 -5.11
N SER A 38 10.25 -9.19 -4.22
CA SER A 38 11.49 -8.48 -4.59
C SER A 38 12.52 -9.36 -5.32
N ASP A 39 12.46 -10.69 -5.17
CA ASP A 39 13.28 -11.67 -5.88
C ASP A 39 12.77 -12.01 -7.28
N SER A 40 11.66 -11.40 -7.74
CA SER A 40 11.12 -11.68 -9.06
C SER A 40 12.13 -11.37 -10.15
N THR A 41 12.30 -12.29 -11.08
CA THR A 41 13.18 -12.11 -12.27
C THR A 41 12.61 -11.09 -13.27
N ALA A 42 11.40 -10.60 -13.06
CA ALA A 42 10.84 -9.50 -13.85
C ALA A 42 11.58 -8.18 -13.63
N PHE A 43 12.13 -7.94 -12.42
CA PHE A 43 12.90 -6.74 -12.15
C PHE A 43 14.24 -6.76 -12.90
N ARG A 44 14.49 -5.73 -13.69
CA ARG A 44 15.68 -5.59 -14.55
C ARG A 44 16.70 -4.62 -13.97
N THR A 45 16.24 -3.62 -13.26
CA THR A 45 17.07 -2.56 -12.70
C THR A 45 16.42 -2.01 -11.42
N TRP A 46 17.22 -1.33 -10.63
CA TRP A 46 16.81 -0.70 -9.38
C TRP A 46 17.18 0.77 -9.39
N ALA A 47 16.55 1.57 -8.54
CA ALA A 47 16.92 2.96 -8.36
C ALA A 47 18.41 3.07 -7.97
N THR A 48 19.09 4.09 -8.50
CA THR A 48 20.53 4.32 -8.31
C THR A 48 20.82 5.59 -7.52
N GLY A 49 19.82 6.44 -7.33
CA GLY A 49 19.90 7.64 -6.52
C GLY A 49 18.57 7.94 -5.84
N CYS A 50 18.64 8.63 -4.71
CA CYS A 50 17.48 9.07 -3.95
C CYS A 50 17.74 10.40 -3.27
N VAL A 51 16.79 11.32 -3.39
CA VAL A 51 16.70 12.55 -2.61
C VAL A 51 15.48 12.45 -1.72
N VAL A 52 15.64 12.71 -0.41
CA VAL A 52 14.57 12.59 0.59
C VAL A 52 14.27 13.96 1.18
N GLU A 53 13.02 14.34 1.13
CA GLU A 53 12.46 15.47 1.88
C GLU A 53 11.58 14.92 2.99
N ARG A 54 11.94 15.21 4.24
CA ARG A 54 11.26 14.68 5.42
C ARG A 54 10.01 15.48 5.74
N GLY A 55 8.90 14.79 5.87
CA GLY A 55 7.67 15.32 6.43
C GLY A 55 7.57 15.14 7.93
N LEU A 56 6.44 15.53 8.50
CA LEU A 56 6.17 15.42 9.92
C LEU A 56 6.08 13.95 10.34
N ARG A 57 6.54 13.67 11.56
CA ARG A 57 6.36 12.33 12.15
C ARG A 57 4.89 11.99 12.30
N GLN A 58 4.06 13.00 12.58
CA GLN A 58 2.62 12.87 12.70
C GLN A 58 1.95 14.23 12.43
N ILE A 59 1.14 14.31 11.39
CA ILE A 59 0.58 15.56 10.89
C ILE A 59 -0.33 16.27 11.89
N ASN A 60 -1.06 15.52 12.71
CA ASN A 60 -1.93 16.06 13.75
C ASN A 60 -1.18 16.41 15.08
N LEU A 61 0.12 16.13 15.16
CA LEU A 61 1.00 16.48 16.28
C LEU A 61 2.30 17.11 15.75
N PRO A 62 2.26 18.32 15.16
CA PRO A 62 3.43 18.91 14.49
C PRO A 62 4.63 19.10 15.41
N ASP A 63 4.40 19.33 16.70
CA ASP A 63 5.45 19.47 17.71
C ASP A 63 6.23 18.17 17.97
N SER A 64 5.77 17.02 17.44
CA SER A 64 6.52 15.75 17.48
C SER A 64 7.74 15.76 16.56
N GLY A 65 7.87 16.77 15.68
CA GLY A 65 8.98 16.95 14.76
C GLY A 65 8.85 16.11 13.49
N TYR A 66 9.96 15.99 12.77
CA TYR A 66 10.02 15.30 11.48
C TYR A 66 10.39 13.82 11.62
N ALA A 67 10.08 13.03 10.59
CA ALA A 67 10.57 11.65 10.48
C ALA A 67 12.12 11.64 10.38
N THR A 68 12.76 10.64 11.00
CA THR A 68 14.24 10.61 11.11
C THR A 68 14.86 9.25 10.78
N THR A 69 14.06 8.19 10.63
CA THR A 69 14.58 6.82 10.44
C THR A 69 15.23 6.65 9.06
N GLY A 70 16.38 6.01 9.04
CA GLY A 70 17.10 5.65 7.83
C GLY A 70 17.72 6.84 7.08
N ASN A 71 18.26 6.58 5.93
CA ASN A 71 18.82 7.60 5.02
C ASN A 71 18.52 7.25 3.56
N ALA A 72 18.76 8.18 2.64
CA ALA A 72 18.44 8.05 1.23
C ALA A 72 19.07 6.80 0.55
N ASN A 73 20.23 6.33 1.02
CA ASN A 73 20.89 5.15 0.44
C ASN A 73 20.09 3.85 0.70
N TYR A 74 19.20 3.83 1.69
CA TYR A 74 18.35 2.65 1.94
C TYR A 74 17.19 2.52 0.93
N ALA A 75 16.90 3.60 0.17
CA ALA A 75 15.90 3.59 -0.88
C ALA A 75 16.46 3.24 -2.27
N VAL A 76 17.74 2.90 -2.40
CA VAL A 76 18.40 2.57 -3.67
C VAL A 76 18.83 1.12 -3.71
N GLY A 77 18.87 0.56 -4.90
CA GLY A 77 19.19 -0.86 -5.07
C GLY A 77 18.00 -1.76 -4.76
N LYS A 78 18.26 -3.06 -4.70
CA LYS A 78 17.27 -4.06 -4.30
C LYS A 78 16.90 -3.88 -2.83
N PRO A 79 15.63 -4.02 -2.45
CA PRO A 79 15.22 -3.97 -1.05
C PRO A 79 16.02 -4.94 -0.19
N ASP A 80 16.52 -4.46 0.94
CA ASP A 80 17.30 -5.24 1.92
C ASP A 80 16.76 -4.95 3.32
N ALA A 81 15.77 -5.73 3.73
CA ALA A 81 15.15 -5.57 5.05
C ALA A 81 16.18 -5.87 6.17
N PRO A 82 16.19 -5.09 7.25
CA PRO A 82 15.21 -4.08 7.67
C PRO A 82 15.56 -2.63 7.30
N LEU A 83 16.35 -2.41 6.25
CA LEU A 83 16.79 -1.07 5.87
C LEU A 83 15.64 -0.30 5.19
N VAL A 84 15.19 0.76 5.85
CA VAL A 84 14.08 1.61 5.37
C VAL A 84 14.42 3.08 5.53
N VAL A 85 13.70 3.93 4.81
CA VAL A 85 13.74 5.37 4.96
C VAL A 85 12.34 5.90 5.22
N SER A 86 12.10 6.44 6.43
CA SER A 86 10.82 7.05 6.75
C SER A 86 10.69 8.42 6.11
N LEU A 87 9.64 8.63 5.36
CA LEU A 87 9.35 9.94 4.76
C LEU A 87 8.61 10.85 5.74
N GLY A 88 7.68 10.30 6.50
CA GLY A 88 6.75 11.05 7.35
C GLY A 88 5.60 11.65 6.55
N ASP A 89 4.63 12.21 7.24
CA ASP A 89 3.44 12.81 6.65
C ASP A 89 3.80 14.05 5.82
N GLY A 90 3.51 14.00 4.54
CA GLY A 90 3.87 15.04 3.57
C GLY A 90 5.33 15.03 3.12
N GLY A 91 6.11 14.01 3.53
CA GLY A 91 7.45 13.82 3.01
C GLY A 91 7.49 13.19 1.63
N SER A 92 8.64 13.25 0.97
CA SER A 92 8.83 12.68 -0.36
C SER A 92 10.19 12.03 -0.55
N ALA A 93 10.26 11.07 -1.48
CA ALA A 93 11.49 10.50 -1.98
C ALA A 93 11.50 10.58 -3.50
N THR A 94 12.47 11.28 -4.07
CA THR A 94 12.69 11.33 -5.51
C THR A 94 13.78 10.34 -5.88
N LEU A 95 13.40 9.29 -6.60
CA LEU A 95 14.30 8.23 -7.05
C LEU A 95 14.78 8.50 -8.48
N THR A 96 16.04 8.16 -8.76
CA THR A 96 16.62 8.22 -10.10
C THR A 96 17.13 6.86 -10.54
N PHE A 97 17.15 6.63 -11.84
CA PHE A 97 17.54 5.38 -12.47
C PHE A 97 18.63 5.64 -13.54
N ASN A 98 19.50 4.66 -13.78
CA ASN A 98 20.52 4.76 -14.84
C ASN A 98 19.97 4.62 -16.27
N GLY A 99 18.69 4.37 -16.43
CA GLY A 99 18.00 4.22 -17.70
C GLY A 99 16.60 4.78 -17.65
N GLU A 100 15.98 4.88 -18.79
CA GLU A 100 14.59 5.31 -18.91
C GLU A 100 13.65 4.16 -18.53
N ILE A 101 12.53 4.50 -17.90
CA ILE A 101 11.39 3.61 -17.71
C ILE A 101 10.42 3.90 -18.86
N PHE A 102 10.06 2.87 -19.62
CA PHE A 102 9.17 2.99 -20.76
C PHE A 102 7.79 2.45 -20.41
N ASP A 103 6.76 3.09 -20.93
CA ASP A 103 5.38 2.61 -20.87
C ASP A 103 5.25 1.37 -21.77
N GLY A 104 5.03 0.21 -21.17
CA GLY A 104 4.90 -1.08 -21.81
C GLY A 104 3.56 -1.75 -21.51
N PRO A 105 3.32 -2.96 -22.02
CA PRO A 105 2.15 -3.73 -21.64
C PRO A 105 2.29 -4.28 -20.21
N GLY A 106 1.47 -3.82 -19.28
CA GLY A 106 1.46 -4.27 -17.88
C GLY A 106 2.11 -3.28 -16.92
N PHE A 107 2.76 -3.79 -15.87
CA PHE A 107 3.42 -2.94 -14.88
C PHE A 107 4.85 -2.61 -15.32
N ASP A 108 5.22 -1.33 -15.28
CA ASP A 108 6.53 -0.85 -15.71
C ASP A 108 7.53 -0.75 -14.56
N PHE A 109 7.05 -0.54 -13.34
CA PHE A 109 7.86 -0.47 -12.13
C PHE A 109 7.09 -0.92 -10.90
N ALA A 110 7.81 -1.14 -9.80
CA ALA A 110 7.24 -1.41 -8.48
C ALA A 110 7.92 -0.54 -7.43
N VAL A 111 7.17 -0.16 -6.40
CA VAL A 111 7.66 0.53 -5.21
C VAL A 111 7.57 -0.45 -4.04
N PHE A 112 8.66 -0.61 -3.32
CA PHE A 112 8.74 -1.44 -2.12
C PHE A 112 8.68 -0.57 -0.88
N GLU A 113 7.85 -0.98 0.04
CA GLU A 113 7.58 -0.32 1.31
C GLU A 113 7.57 -1.39 2.41
N ASN A 114 7.75 -1.01 3.67
CA ASN A 114 7.92 -1.97 4.77
C ASN A 114 6.67 -2.22 5.62
N GLY A 115 5.50 -2.15 5.03
CA GLY A 115 4.26 -2.61 5.68
C GLY A 115 4.39 -4.03 6.25
N PHE A 116 3.65 -4.36 7.28
CA PHE A 116 3.69 -5.67 7.92
C PHE A 116 2.29 -6.16 8.32
N GLY A 117 2.17 -7.45 8.45
CA GLY A 117 0.90 -8.13 8.73
C GLY A 117 0.74 -9.37 7.88
N SER A 118 -0.42 -9.97 7.90
CA SER A 118 -0.77 -11.14 7.09
C SER A 118 -2.28 -11.24 6.90
N GLY A 119 -2.69 -11.84 5.77
CA GLY A 119 -4.10 -12.00 5.43
C GLY A 119 -4.71 -10.70 4.91
N GLU A 120 -6.00 -10.52 5.12
CA GLU A 120 -6.79 -9.42 4.57
C GLU A 120 -6.36 -8.05 5.11
N PHE A 121 -6.06 -7.96 6.41
CA PHE A 121 -5.70 -6.73 7.10
C PHE A 121 -4.21 -6.69 7.44
N ALA A 122 -3.58 -5.56 7.15
CA ALA A 122 -2.18 -5.32 7.42
C ALA A 122 -1.91 -3.85 7.75
N PHE A 123 -0.80 -3.58 8.41
CA PHE A 123 -0.28 -2.22 8.56
C PHE A 123 0.31 -1.77 7.22
N LEU A 124 -0.27 -0.74 6.64
CA LEU A 124 0.08 -0.18 5.35
C LEU A 124 0.61 1.24 5.52
N GLU A 125 1.71 1.56 4.86
CA GLU A 125 2.29 2.91 4.83
C GLU A 125 2.13 3.48 3.43
N LEU A 126 0.96 4.08 3.16
CA LEU A 126 0.53 4.48 1.83
C LEU A 126 1.19 5.77 1.37
N ALA A 127 1.60 5.81 0.10
CA ALA A 127 2.13 7.01 -0.53
C ALA A 127 1.61 7.17 -1.97
N PHE A 128 1.43 8.43 -2.39
CA PHE A 128 1.20 8.75 -3.79
C PHE A 128 2.45 8.45 -4.63
N VAL A 129 2.23 8.05 -5.87
CA VAL A 129 3.29 7.80 -6.83
C VAL A 129 3.21 8.82 -7.95
N GLU A 130 4.35 9.40 -8.29
CA GLU A 130 4.50 10.39 -9.34
C GLU A 130 5.69 10.03 -10.23
N VAL A 131 5.61 10.36 -11.49
CA VAL A 131 6.69 10.15 -12.47
C VAL A 131 7.07 11.44 -13.17
N SER A 132 8.33 11.55 -13.57
CA SER A 132 8.86 12.70 -14.30
C SER A 132 9.93 12.25 -15.27
N SER A 133 10.00 12.88 -16.43
CA SER A 133 11.07 12.70 -17.41
C SER A 133 12.18 13.75 -17.29
N ASP A 134 11.95 14.85 -16.57
CA ASP A 134 12.89 15.98 -16.46
C ASP A 134 13.31 16.27 -14.99
N GLY A 135 12.70 15.57 -14.00
CA GLY A 135 12.95 15.79 -12.59
C GLY A 135 12.39 17.12 -12.04
N LEU A 136 11.60 17.84 -12.81
CA LEU A 136 11.00 19.13 -12.46
C LEU A 136 9.48 19.09 -12.52
N ASN A 137 8.94 18.45 -13.54
CA ASN A 137 7.51 18.34 -13.76
C ASN A 137 7.08 16.90 -13.48
N PHE A 138 6.33 16.70 -12.38
CA PHE A 138 5.85 15.40 -11.95
C PHE A 138 4.37 15.23 -12.25
N LEU A 139 4.02 14.06 -12.78
CA LEU A 139 2.65 13.63 -13.03
C LEU A 139 2.29 12.54 -12.02
N ARG A 140 1.25 12.79 -11.25
CA ARG A 140 0.73 11.82 -10.25
C ARG A 140 -0.17 10.81 -10.92
N PHE A 141 0.03 9.53 -10.59
CA PHE A 141 -0.92 8.49 -10.95
C PHE A 141 -2.26 8.73 -10.24
N PRO A 142 -3.39 8.58 -10.97
CA PRO A 142 -4.70 8.58 -10.33
C PRO A 142 -4.74 7.47 -9.29
N SER A 143 -5.07 7.80 -8.05
CA SER A 143 -5.18 6.85 -6.95
C SER A 143 -6.58 6.86 -6.36
N VAL A 144 -7.00 5.74 -5.80
CA VAL A 144 -8.32 5.57 -5.17
C VAL A 144 -8.13 5.04 -3.76
N SER A 145 -8.97 5.54 -2.84
CA SER A 145 -9.15 5.00 -1.50
C SER A 145 -10.64 4.88 -1.22
N GLU A 146 -11.09 3.67 -0.92
CA GLU A 146 -12.43 3.36 -0.41
C GLU A 146 -12.47 3.34 1.12
N GLN A 147 -11.32 3.55 1.77
CA GLN A 147 -11.20 3.68 3.22
C GLN A 147 -12.00 4.90 3.71
N GLN A 148 -12.70 4.75 4.83
CA GLN A 148 -13.34 5.90 5.47
C GLN A 148 -12.28 6.95 5.89
N THR A 149 -12.64 8.24 5.80
CA THR A 149 -11.74 9.38 6.08
C THR A 149 -12.25 10.31 7.17
N GLU A 150 -13.33 9.94 7.86
CA GLU A 150 -13.93 10.78 8.91
C GLU A 150 -13.01 10.93 10.13
N ASN A 151 -12.22 9.90 10.40
CA ASN A 151 -11.28 9.90 11.51
C ASN A 151 -9.90 9.47 11.02
N GLN A 152 -8.86 10.13 11.53
CA GLN A 152 -7.50 9.68 11.31
C GLN A 152 -7.30 8.33 12.00
N LEU A 153 -6.70 7.38 11.28
CA LEU A 153 -6.32 6.10 11.86
C LEU A 153 -5.24 6.30 12.91
N ALA A 154 -5.28 5.49 13.96
CA ALA A 154 -4.21 5.46 14.95
C ALA A 154 -2.91 4.92 14.33
N ALA A 155 -1.77 5.25 14.92
CA ALA A 155 -0.50 4.68 14.53
C ALA A 155 -0.57 3.14 14.60
N PHE A 156 -0.06 2.46 13.58
CA PHE A 156 -0.08 1.00 13.41
C PHE A 156 -1.47 0.39 13.26
N SER A 157 -2.48 1.17 12.87
CA SER A 157 -3.77 0.60 12.46
C SER A 157 -3.61 -0.24 11.20
N GLU A 158 -4.32 -1.36 11.18
CA GLU A 158 -4.37 -2.23 10.00
C GLU A 158 -5.49 -1.77 9.04
N SER A 159 -5.28 -2.01 7.76
CA SER A 159 -6.23 -1.70 6.69
C SER A 159 -6.27 -2.84 5.68
N ASP A 160 -7.41 -2.98 5.00
CA ASP A 160 -7.57 -3.91 3.89
C ASP A 160 -6.95 -3.31 2.61
N ALA A 161 -5.98 -3.99 2.02
CA ALA A 161 -5.32 -3.55 0.79
C ALA A 161 -6.28 -3.41 -0.39
N SER A 162 -7.37 -4.18 -0.42
CA SER A 162 -8.37 -4.12 -1.49
C SER A 162 -9.20 -2.84 -1.53
N LEU A 163 -9.07 -1.98 -0.52
CA LEU A 163 -9.69 -0.65 -0.48
C LEU A 163 -8.88 0.42 -1.24
N PHE A 164 -7.68 0.08 -1.73
CA PHE A 164 -6.77 1.05 -2.33
C PHE A 164 -6.34 0.66 -3.73
N ASP A 165 -6.14 1.66 -4.59
CA ASP A 165 -5.57 1.50 -5.93
C ASP A 165 -4.54 2.58 -6.23
N ASN A 166 -3.50 2.21 -6.99
CA ASN A 166 -2.41 3.09 -7.43
C ASN A 166 -1.74 3.89 -6.30
N LEU A 167 -1.59 3.27 -5.14
CA LEU A 167 -0.79 3.78 -4.02
C LEU A 167 0.38 2.84 -3.75
N ALA A 168 1.56 3.39 -3.52
CA ALA A 168 2.67 2.63 -2.94
C ALA A 168 2.31 2.18 -1.52
N GLY A 169 2.88 1.08 -1.05
CA GLY A 169 2.70 0.59 0.31
C GLY A 169 1.38 -0.13 0.59
N LYS A 170 0.59 -0.45 -0.44
CA LYS A 170 -0.65 -1.23 -0.25
C LYS A 170 -0.41 -2.72 0.01
N TYR A 171 0.79 -3.23 -0.19
CA TYR A 171 1.17 -4.61 0.07
C TYR A 171 2.27 -4.66 1.13
N VAL A 172 2.22 -5.67 2.00
CA VAL A 172 3.31 -5.90 2.95
C VAL A 172 4.61 -6.25 2.23
N ALA A 173 5.74 -5.86 2.82
CA ALA A 173 7.06 -6.14 2.26
C ALA A 173 7.38 -7.65 2.28
N MET A 174 8.12 -8.09 1.24
CA MET A 174 8.54 -9.48 1.05
C MET A 174 9.96 -9.55 0.51
#